data_a59cc34e17a16fa027d390553fa6aa67
#
_entry.id   a59cc34e17a16fa027d390553fa6aa67
#
_cell.length_a   1.000
_cell.length_b   1.000
_cell.length_c   1.000
_cell.angle_alpha   90.00
_cell.angle_beta   90.00
_cell.angle_gamma   90.00
#
_symmetry.space_group_name_H-M   'P 1'
#
loop_
_entity.id
_entity.type
_entity.pdbx_description
1 polymer ?
#
loop_
_entity_poly.entity_id
_entity_poly.type
_entity_poly.pdbx_seq_one_letter_code
_entity_poly.pdbx_strand_id
1 'polypeptide(L)'
;MSKTPQIVADSAMAAAEPRFVAPELIDASGGKPRLIAGKCRACGALSFPKAPVCAACLAQEIGETHLASEGVLYAFATVHQAPRNWIVPYHLGYVDLTDGIRVLAHIDGEPKIDGRVRLGVARVGTSAEGAPLMSYVFTPVSGASA
;
A
#
# COMPACT_ATOMS: atom_id res chain seq x y z
N MET A 1 0.20 -34.64 23.12
CA MET A 1 0.35 -34.19 22.72
C MET A 1 0.17 -33.60 22.42
N SER A 2 0.29 -33.27 22.51
CA SER A 2 0.10 -32.70 22.11
C SER A 2 0.27 -32.05 21.79
N LYS A 3 0.46 -31.50 22.07
CA LYS A 3 0.76 -30.77 21.45
C LYS A 3 0.75 -30.84 20.25
N THR A 4 0.92 -31.52 19.88
CA THR A 4 0.94 -31.70 18.60
C THR A 4 -0.17 -31.26 17.87
N PRO A 5 -1.32 -31.44 18.30
CA PRO A 5 -2.43 -30.90 17.63
C PRO A 5 -2.26 -29.44 17.50
N GLN A 6 -1.68 -28.90 18.45
CA GLN A 6 -1.40 -27.58 18.30
C GLN A 6 -0.49 -27.37 17.26
N ILE A 7 0.39 -28.26 17.07
CA ILE A 7 1.30 -28.14 16.03
C ILE A 7 0.61 -28.10 14.75
N VAL A 8 -0.42 -28.84 14.63
CA VAL A 8 -1.18 -28.76 13.45
C VAL A 8 -1.73 -27.38 13.35
N ALA A 9 -2.15 -26.86 14.44
CA ALA A 9 -2.64 -25.53 14.44
C ALA A 9 -1.52 -24.59 14.08
N ASP A 10 -0.33 -24.93 14.47
CA ASP A 10 0.80 -24.10 14.12
C ASP A 10 0.99 -24.09 12.64
N SER A 11 0.77 -25.18 11.99
CA SER A 11 0.86 -25.17 10.57
C SER A 11 -0.15 -24.20 10.01
N ALA A 12 -1.32 -24.21 10.55
CA ALA A 12 -2.32 -23.30 10.10
C ALA A 12 -1.87 -21.89 10.39
N MET A 13 -1.19 -21.71 11.48
CA MET A 13 -0.71 -20.41 11.78
C MET A 13 0.36 -19.97 10.83
N ALA A 14 1.20 -20.86 10.43
CA ALA A 14 2.19 -20.49 9.45
C ALA A 14 1.49 -20.08 8.17
N ALA A 15 0.42 -20.75 7.82
CA ALA A 15 -0.32 -20.36 6.64
C ALA A 15 -1.02 -19.04 6.85
N ALA A 16 -1.19 -18.65 8.10
CA ALA A 16 -1.87 -17.41 8.41
C ALA A 16 -0.91 -16.23 8.57
N GLU A 17 0.38 -16.44 8.31
CA GLU A 17 1.31 -15.32 8.36
C GLU A 17 0.92 -14.27 7.34
N PRO A 18 0.97 -12.99 7.72
CA PRO A 18 0.58 -11.94 6.80
C PRO A 18 1.44 -11.91 5.54
N ARG A 19 0.80 -11.62 4.44
CA ARG A 19 1.47 -11.49 3.16
C ARG A 19 1.08 -10.16 2.55
N PHE A 20 2.05 -9.51 1.91
CA PHE A 20 1.74 -8.28 1.20
C PHE A 20 1.23 -8.61 -0.19
N VAL A 21 0.22 -7.90 -0.63
CA VAL A 21 -0.34 -8.06 -1.96
C VAL A 21 0.70 -7.71 -3.01
N ALA A 22 1.48 -6.68 -2.75
CA ALA A 22 2.51 -6.24 -3.68
C ALA A 22 3.76 -5.89 -2.89
N PRO A 23 4.50 -6.90 -2.45
CA PRO A 23 5.66 -6.65 -1.59
C PRO A 23 6.75 -5.82 -2.27
N GLU A 24 6.79 -5.82 -3.59
CA GLU A 24 7.79 -5.03 -4.30
C GLU A 24 7.51 -3.54 -4.25
N LEU A 25 6.33 -3.14 -3.81
CA LEU A 25 5.95 -1.73 -3.78
C LEU A 25 6.13 -1.09 -2.40
N ILE A 26 6.42 -1.86 -1.38
CA ILE A 26 6.47 -1.33 -0.03
C ILE A 26 7.66 -1.88 0.73
N ASP A 27 8.30 -1.00 1.49
CA ASP A 27 9.40 -1.37 2.37
C ASP A 27 8.92 -1.15 3.80
N ALA A 28 8.66 -2.23 4.50
CA ALA A 28 8.18 -2.15 5.88
C ALA A 28 9.28 -2.54 6.87
N SER A 29 10.50 -2.67 6.42
CA SER A 29 11.56 -3.26 7.24
C SER A 29 12.01 -2.36 8.39
N GLY A 30 11.85 -1.07 8.28
CA GLY A 30 12.33 -0.17 9.31
C GLY A 30 11.31 0.17 10.39
N GLY A 31 10.20 -0.55 10.46
CA GLY A 31 9.15 -0.24 11.41
C GLY A 31 8.20 0.84 10.93
N LYS A 32 8.59 1.60 9.95
CA LYS A 32 7.73 2.57 9.29
C LYS A 32 7.62 2.21 7.84
N PRO A 33 6.41 2.00 7.33
CA PRO A 33 6.27 1.62 5.93
C PRO A 33 6.63 2.79 5.00
N ARG A 34 7.23 2.44 3.88
CA ARG A 34 7.59 3.42 2.85
C ARG A 34 7.26 2.82 1.50
N LEU A 35 6.72 3.61 0.60
CA LEU A 35 6.47 3.14 -0.76
C LEU A 35 7.76 3.20 -1.56
N ILE A 36 8.02 2.16 -2.34
CA ILE A 36 9.22 2.06 -3.16
C ILE A 36 8.83 2.50 -4.56
N ALA A 37 9.49 3.55 -5.04
CA ALA A 37 9.18 4.12 -6.33
C ALA A 37 10.42 4.17 -7.18
N GLY A 38 10.23 4.49 -8.45
CA GLY A 38 11.33 4.70 -9.36
C GLY A 38 11.67 6.17 -9.46
N LYS A 39 12.95 6.46 -9.61
CA LYS A 39 13.42 7.82 -9.86
C LYS A 39 14.36 7.79 -11.03
N CYS A 40 14.05 8.55 -12.06
CA CYS A 40 14.89 8.59 -13.24
C CYS A 40 16.21 9.28 -12.89
N ARG A 41 17.32 8.62 -13.21
CA ARG A 41 18.63 9.18 -12.90
C ARG A 41 18.99 10.29 -13.84
N ALA A 42 18.33 10.38 -14.99
CA ALA A 42 18.62 11.42 -15.96
C ALA A 42 17.85 12.70 -15.68
N CYS A 43 16.56 12.62 -15.39
CA CYS A 43 15.75 13.83 -15.23
C CYS A 43 15.12 13.97 -13.85
N GLY A 44 15.21 12.95 -13.01
CA GLY A 44 14.66 13.03 -11.66
C GLY A 44 13.17 12.75 -11.52
N ALA A 45 12.50 12.38 -12.60
CA ALA A 45 11.07 12.14 -12.53
C ALA A 45 10.78 10.89 -11.69
N LEU A 46 9.68 10.94 -10.93
CA LEU A 46 9.27 9.83 -10.09
C LEU A 46 8.23 8.99 -10.81
N SER A 47 8.22 7.69 -10.54
CA SER A 47 7.20 6.79 -11.05
C SER A 47 6.80 5.81 -9.97
N PHE A 48 5.51 5.54 -9.86
CA PHE A 48 5.01 4.55 -8.92
C PHE A 48 3.83 3.83 -9.56
N PRO A 49 3.94 2.52 -9.72
CA PRO A 49 5.10 1.69 -9.41
C PRO A 49 6.31 2.04 -10.28
N LYS A 50 7.46 1.54 -9.88
CA LYS A 50 8.69 1.80 -10.62
C LYS A 50 8.53 1.34 -12.06
N ALA A 51 8.82 2.23 -12.98
CA ALA A 51 8.72 1.92 -14.41
C ALA A 51 10.09 1.61 -14.97
N PRO A 52 10.17 0.74 -15.98
CA PRO A 52 11.48 0.44 -16.59
C PRO A 52 12.00 1.56 -17.48
N VAL A 53 11.12 2.45 -17.92
CA VAL A 53 11.49 3.56 -18.79
C VAL A 53 10.83 4.82 -18.26
N CYS A 54 11.56 5.91 -18.23
CA CYS A 54 11.02 7.17 -17.77
C CYS A 54 10.00 7.71 -18.75
N ALA A 55 8.81 8.04 -18.27
CA ALA A 55 7.76 8.58 -19.12
C ALA A 55 8.07 10.01 -19.56
N ALA A 56 8.92 10.71 -18.83
CA ALA A 56 9.22 12.09 -19.14
C ALA A 56 10.34 12.24 -20.16
N CYS A 57 11.42 11.45 -20.03
CA CYS A 57 12.56 11.62 -20.90
C CYS A 57 12.99 10.35 -21.63
N LEU A 58 12.28 9.24 -21.40
CA LEU A 58 12.51 7.96 -22.05
C LEU A 58 13.84 7.29 -21.68
N ALA A 59 14.51 7.77 -20.66
CA ALA A 59 15.72 7.13 -20.19
C ALA A 59 15.37 5.78 -19.53
N GLN A 60 16.32 4.85 -19.54
CA GLN A 60 16.10 3.54 -18.97
C GLN A 60 16.81 3.36 -17.63
N GLU A 61 17.47 4.38 -17.14
CA GLU A 61 18.20 4.29 -15.90
C GLU A 61 17.30 4.77 -14.76
N ILE A 62 16.54 3.84 -14.22
CA ILE A 62 15.58 4.15 -13.17
C ILE A 62 16.10 3.54 -11.86
N GLY A 63 16.40 4.40 -10.91
CA GLY A 63 16.78 3.94 -9.58
C GLY A 63 15.58 3.81 -8.68
N GLU A 64 15.78 3.33 -7.47
CA GLU A 64 14.73 3.21 -6.48
C GLU A 64 14.82 4.33 -5.47
N THR A 65 13.67 4.78 -5.00
CA THR A 65 13.62 5.78 -3.96
C THR A 65 12.37 5.53 -3.12
N HIS A 66 12.36 6.08 -1.91
CA HIS A 66 11.18 6.01 -1.07
C HIS A 66 10.37 7.28 -1.26
N LEU A 67 9.06 7.14 -1.30
CA LEU A 67 8.17 8.28 -1.43
C LEU A 67 7.84 8.85 -0.06
N ALA A 68 7.33 10.05 -0.05
CA ALA A 68 6.83 10.66 1.17
C ALA A 68 5.69 9.83 1.72
N SER A 69 5.49 9.88 3.04
CA SER A 69 4.46 9.06 3.69
C SER A 69 3.20 9.85 3.98
N GLU A 70 3.11 11.09 3.56
CA GLU A 70 1.93 11.91 3.77
C GLU A 70 1.51 12.59 2.50
N GLY A 71 0.23 12.86 2.39
CA GLY A 71 -0.31 13.52 1.23
C GLY A 71 -1.72 13.97 1.46
N VAL A 72 -2.40 14.31 0.38
CA VAL A 72 -3.76 14.81 0.40
C VAL A 72 -4.60 13.94 -0.51
N LEU A 73 -5.78 13.57 -0.05
CA LEU A 73 -6.69 12.74 -0.83
C LEU A 73 -7.32 13.59 -1.93
N TYR A 74 -7.04 13.25 -3.17
CA TYR A 74 -7.54 13.99 -4.31
C TYR A 74 -8.93 13.52 -4.73
N ALA A 75 -9.13 12.22 -4.78
CA ALA A 75 -10.40 11.65 -5.20
C ALA A 75 -10.49 10.23 -4.68
N PHE A 76 -11.69 9.71 -4.53
CA PHE A 76 -11.85 8.33 -4.13
C PHE A 76 -13.16 7.76 -4.65
N ALA A 77 -13.23 6.45 -4.66
CA ALA A 77 -14.44 5.72 -4.97
C ALA A 77 -14.59 4.59 -3.98
N THR A 78 -15.81 4.15 -3.76
CA THR A 78 -16.07 3.01 -2.89
C THR A 78 -16.33 1.80 -3.77
N VAL A 79 -15.58 0.73 -3.52
CA VAL A 79 -15.64 -0.48 -4.30
C VAL A 79 -16.49 -1.48 -3.55
N HIS A 80 -17.57 -1.94 -4.18
CA HIS A 80 -18.49 -2.89 -3.57
C HIS A 80 -18.35 -4.30 -4.11
N GLN A 81 -17.73 -4.45 -5.25
CA GLN A 81 -17.55 -5.75 -5.87
C GLN A 81 -16.08 -5.97 -6.18
N ALA A 82 -15.55 -7.07 -5.72
CA ALA A 82 -14.15 -7.39 -5.88
C ALA A 82 -14.01 -8.91 -5.87
N PRO A 83 -12.84 -9.44 -6.21
CA PRO A 83 -12.63 -10.87 -6.09
C PRO A 83 -12.94 -11.35 -4.69
N ARG A 84 -13.29 -12.62 -4.61
CA ARG A 84 -13.85 -13.20 -3.39
C ARG A 84 -12.98 -13.00 -2.16
N ASN A 85 -11.69 -12.98 -2.32
CA ASN A 85 -10.78 -12.88 -1.18
C ASN A 85 -10.50 -11.45 -0.71
N TRP A 86 -11.14 -10.46 -1.32
CA TRP A 86 -10.97 -9.08 -0.88
C TRP A 86 -12.09 -8.69 0.08
N ILE A 87 -11.75 -7.85 1.05
CA ILE A 87 -12.75 -7.32 1.97
C ILE A 87 -13.45 -6.15 1.30
N VAL A 88 -14.76 -6.22 1.19
CA VAL A 88 -15.55 -5.16 0.59
C VAL A 88 -16.65 -4.74 1.57
N PRO A 89 -17.15 -3.53 1.48
CA PRO A 89 -16.68 -2.46 0.59
C PRO A 89 -15.36 -1.86 1.07
N TYR A 90 -14.61 -1.29 0.15
CA TYR A 90 -13.40 -0.57 0.53
C TYR A 90 -13.30 0.69 -0.32
N HIS A 91 -12.52 1.64 0.15
CA HIS A 91 -12.31 2.89 -0.56
C HIS A 91 -10.99 2.84 -1.29
N LEU A 92 -11.00 3.30 -2.53
CA LEU A 92 -9.80 3.34 -3.35
C LEU A 92 -9.66 4.76 -3.86
N GLY A 93 -8.52 5.37 -3.65
CA GLY A 93 -8.37 6.77 -3.97
C GLY A 93 -7.03 7.15 -4.50
N TYR A 94 -6.98 8.36 -5.07
CA TYR A 94 -5.73 8.95 -5.51
C TYR A 94 -5.23 9.89 -4.42
N VAL A 95 -3.97 9.73 -4.07
CA VAL A 95 -3.34 10.54 -3.04
C VAL A 95 -2.21 11.31 -3.69
N ASP A 96 -2.22 12.64 -3.48
CA ASP A 96 -1.14 13.49 -3.95
C ASP A 96 -0.14 13.60 -2.81
N LEU A 97 1.01 12.98 -2.98
CA LEU A 97 2.02 12.96 -1.94
C LEU A 97 2.80 14.28 -1.93
N THR A 98 3.41 14.57 -0.79
CA THR A 98 4.12 15.84 -0.62
C THR A 98 5.31 15.98 -1.56
N ASP A 99 5.84 14.87 -2.08
CA ASP A 99 6.91 14.95 -3.07
C ASP A 99 6.39 15.09 -4.50
N GLY A 100 5.12 15.32 -4.67
CA GLY A 100 4.58 15.72 -5.97
C GLY A 100 4.09 14.62 -6.86
N ILE A 101 4.05 13.39 -6.39
CA ILE A 101 3.56 12.27 -7.20
C ILE A 101 2.17 11.87 -6.70
N ARG A 102 1.34 11.42 -7.63
CA ARG A 102 0.00 10.93 -7.32
C ARG A 102 0.01 9.41 -7.36
N VAL A 103 -0.49 8.78 -6.31
CA VAL A 103 -0.53 7.32 -6.22
C VAL A 103 -1.95 6.86 -5.98
N LEU A 104 -2.24 5.64 -6.43
CA LEU A 104 -3.55 5.02 -6.20
C LEU A 104 -3.40 4.06 -5.04
N ALA A 105 -4.29 4.16 -4.06
CA ALA A 105 -4.15 3.36 -2.85
C ALA A 105 -5.48 3.13 -2.18
N HIS A 106 -5.53 2.11 -1.34
CA HIS A 106 -6.67 1.91 -0.43
C HIS A 106 -6.67 3.06 0.58
N ILE A 107 -7.86 3.53 0.91
CA ILE A 107 -8.03 4.53 1.95
C ILE A 107 -8.71 3.83 3.12
N ASP A 108 -8.02 3.80 4.25
CA ASP A 108 -8.53 3.14 5.44
C ASP A 108 -9.17 4.20 6.33
N GLY A 109 -10.41 3.97 6.73
CA GLY A 109 -11.15 4.93 7.54
C GLY A 109 -12.09 5.73 6.68
N GLU A 110 -12.51 6.88 7.19
CA GLU A 110 -13.48 7.73 6.51
C GLU A 110 -12.78 8.66 5.53
N PRO A 111 -12.92 8.45 4.23
CA PRO A 111 -12.22 9.31 3.27
C PRO A 111 -12.85 10.71 3.21
N LYS A 112 -12.00 11.69 3.03
CA LYS A 112 -12.44 13.05 2.89
C LYS A 112 -11.60 13.74 1.83
N ILE A 113 -12.25 14.24 0.79
CA ILE A 113 -11.57 14.93 -0.29
C ILE A 113 -10.82 16.12 0.28
N ASP A 114 -9.60 16.31 -0.19
CA ASP A 114 -8.68 17.35 0.27
C ASP A 114 -8.22 17.17 1.71
N GLY A 115 -8.57 16.06 2.33
CA GLY A 115 -8.09 15.77 3.67
C GLY A 115 -6.69 15.19 3.64
N ARG A 116 -5.96 15.39 4.72
CA ARG A 116 -4.61 14.86 4.84
C ARG A 116 -4.66 13.38 5.19
N VAL A 117 -3.77 12.62 4.60
CA VAL A 117 -3.71 11.18 4.83
C VAL A 117 -2.26 10.78 5.04
N ARG A 118 -2.07 9.67 5.74
CA ARG A 118 -0.75 9.15 6.07
C ARG A 118 -0.66 7.69 5.68
N LEU A 119 0.49 7.30 5.20
CA LEU A 119 0.75 5.92 4.79
C LEU A 119 0.76 4.98 5.98
N GLY A 120 0.14 3.84 5.79
CA GLY A 120 0.16 2.78 6.78
C GLY A 120 0.00 1.45 6.07
N VAL A 121 -0.22 0.41 6.84
CA VAL A 121 -0.42 -0.94 6.33
C VAL A 121 -1.67 -1.50 6.97
N ALA A 122 -2.52 -2.13 6.18
CA ALA A 122 -3.73 -2.72 6.71
C ALA A 122 -4.10 -3.98 5.93
N ARG A 123 -4.94 -4.78 6.54
CA ARG A 123 -5.44 -5.99 5.90
C ARG A 123 -6.49 -5.61 4.87
N VAL A 124 -6.34 -6.12 3.66
CA VAL A 124 -7.28 -5.84 2.58
C VAL A 124 -8.00 -7.10 2.10
N GLY A 125 -7.59 -8.25 2.57
CA GLY A 125 -8.23 -9.49 2.15
C GLY A 125 -7.63 -10.68 2.86
N THR A 126 -7.92 -11.86 2.34
CA THR A 126 -7.43 -13.12 2.89
C THR A 126 -7.00 -14.00 1.73
N SER A 127 -5.84 -14.61 1.84
CA SER A 127 -5.34 -15.47 0.78
C SER A 127 -6.14 -16.78 0.74
N ALA A 128 -5.92 -17.55 -0.32
CA ALA A 128 -6.59 -18.83 -0.45
C ALA A 128 -6.23 -19.78 0.70
N GLU A 129 -5.05 -19.59 1.28
CA GLU A 129 -4.59 -20.41 2.40
C GLU A 129 -5.02 -19.86 3.74
N GLY A 130 -5.77 -18.77 3.77
CA GLY A 130 -6.25 -18.20 5.01
C GLY A 130 -5.34 -17.15 5.62
N ALA A 131 -4.27 -16.78 4.95
CA ALA A 131 -3.35 -15.77 5.47
C ALA A 131 -3.90 -14.36 5.22
N PRO A 132 -3.70 -13.43 6.16
CA PRO A 132 -4.13 -12.06 5.91
C PRO A 132 -3.34 -11.44 4.77
N LEU A 133 -4.05 -10.80 3.85
CA LEU A 133 -3.41 -10.06 2.77
C LEU A 133 -3.29 -8.61 3.19
N MET A 134 -2.06 -8.12 3.22
CA MET A 134 -1.75 -6.78 3.66
C MET A 134 -1.41 -5.90 2.48
N SER A 135 -1.70 -4.64 2.58
CA SER A 135 -1.36 -3.68 1.54
C SER A 135 -1.08 -2.34 2.17
N TYR A 136 -0.41 -1.49 1.41
CA TYR A 136 -0.26 -0.12 1.83
C TYR A 136 -1.63 0.55 1.74
N VAL A 137 -1.92 1.39 2.70
CA VAL A 137 -3.15 2.16 2.75
C VAL A 137 -2.79 3.56 3.20
N PHE A 138 -3.70 4.49 2.95
CA PHE A 138 -3.56 5.82 3.51
C PHE A 138 -4.73 6.04 4.44
N THR A 139 -4.43 6.55 5.62
CA THR A 139 -5.42 6.75 6.66
C THR A 139 -5.58 8.23 6.93
N PRO A 140 -6.81 8.74 7.04
CA PRO A 140 -7.01 10.15 7.36
C PRO A 140 -6.32 10.52 8.67
N VAL A 141 -5.69 11.69 8.68
CA VAL A 141 -4.97 12.16 9.84
C VAL A 141 -5.93 13.04 10.62
N SER A 142 -6.63 12.42 11.55
CA SER A 142 -7.61 13.18 12.33
C SER A 142 -6.87 14.08 13.29
N GLY A 143 -7.46 15.16 13.60
CA GLY A 143 -6.85 16.08 14.53
C GLY A 143 -5.81 16.96 13.91
N ALA A 144 -5.15 16.48 12.90
CA ALA A 144 -4.17 17.30 12.24
C ALA A 144 -4.85 18.47 11.61
N SER A 145 -6.08 18.26 11.33
CA SER A 145 -6.84 19.34 10.79
C SER A 145 -6.96 20.43 11.80
N ALA A 146 -6.80 20.07 12.98
CA ALA A 146 -6.96 21.07 14.01
C ALA A 146 -5.83 22.05 13.90
#